data_d8a0f472e093899a59aedb0b17075ea9
#
_entry.id   d8a0f472e093899a59aedb0b17075ea9
#
_cell.length_a   1.000
_cell.length_b   1.000
_cell.length_c   1.000
_cell.angle_alpha   90.00
_cell.angle_beta   90.00
_cell.angle_gamma   90.00
#
_symmetry.space_group_name_H-M   'P 1'
#
loop_
_entity.id
_entity.type
_entity.pdbx_description
1 polymer ?
#
loop_
_entity_poly.entity_id
_entity_poly.type
_entity_poly.pdbx_seq_one_letter_code
_entity_poly.pdbx_strand_id
1 'polypeptide(L)'
;MQEPKRLVVKYGGNAMVLGAPDPTLDEIADLYRAGIGVVLVHGGGPMIDAELRAGSIGQTRIAGLRVTDAPSLTVVERILCATVNKALVRALARAGVKAVGISGQDGGMMRADYAQAEGRSLGFVGDVPLVDTALIQTLLRAGFLPVIAPVAVDLESVSALNVNADNAAGAIAGALQADAYVVITNVARVLRDLADPASGLSHITAAEASGLIDDGTFADGMRPKILGALDALRRGARRAIITGAEVGAIAAALAGAGTEIVA
;
A
#
# COMPACT_ATOMS: atom_id res chain seq x y z
N MET A 1 15.62 -13.40 -22.78
CA MET A 1 14.20 -13.27 -22.43
C MET A 1 14.08 -11.95 -21.66
N GLN A 2 13.19 -11.08 -22.08
CA GLN A 2 12.93 -9.82 -21.38
C GLN A 2 12.31 -10.17 -20.01
N GLU A 3 12.80 -9.56 -18.92
CA GLU A 3 12.18 -9.77 -17.61
C GLU A 3 10.71 -9.35 -17.65
N PRO A 4 9.81 -10.11 -17.00
CA PRO A 4 8.38 -9.72 -16.96
C PRO A 4 8.24 -8.35 -16.29
N LYS A 5 7.32 -7.54 -16.79
CA LYS A 5 6.98 -6.25 -16.16
C LYS A 5 6.62 -6.46 -14.69
N ARG A 6 7.13 -5.59 -13.82
CA ARG A 6 6.87 -5.62 -12.37
C ARG A 6 5.87 -4.55 -12.01
N LEU A 7 4.78 -4.97 -11.39
CA LEU A 7 3.71 -4.09 -10.95
C LEU A 7 3.55 -4.22 -9.44
N VAL A 8 3.63 -3.11 -8.72
CA VAL A 8 3.23 -3.07 -7.31
C VAL A 8 1.88 -2.41 -7.20
N VAL A 9 0.91 -3.11 -6.65
CA VAL A 9 -0.46 -2.62 -6.42
C VAL A 9 -0.65 -2.43 -4.93
N LYS A 10 -0.97 -1.22 -4.51
CA LYS A 10 -1.45 -0.96 -3.16
C LYS A 10 -2.96 -1.00 -3.14
N TYR A 11 -3.52 -1.89 -2.36
CA TYR A 11 -4.96 -2.11 -2.21
C TYR A 11 -5.40 -2.00 -0.77
N GLY A 12 -6.40 -1.16 -0.48
CA GLY A 12 -6.83 -1.00 0.90
C GLY A 12 -7.81 0.15 1.12
N GLY A 13 -8.03 0.44 2.40
CA GLY A 13 -9.02 1.42 2.81
C GLY A 13 -10.45 0.93 2.55
N ASN A 14 -11.33 1.86 2.20
CA ASN A 14 -12.75 1.57 1.94
C ASN A 14 -13.01 0.86 0.60
N ALA A 15 -11.99 0.77 -0.27
CA ALA A 15 -12.09 0.06 -1.54
C ALA A 15 -12.06 -1.47 -1.36
N MET A 16 -11.52 -1.96 -0.22
CA MET A 16 -11.35 -3.39 0.02
C MET A 16 -12.57 -4.00 0.72
N VAL A 17 -13.20 -4.98 0.09
CA VAL A 17 -14.33 -5.73 0.64
C VAL A 17 -13.96 -7.20 0.79
N LEU A 18 -13.84 -7.68 2.02
CA LEU A 18 -13.52 -9.08 2.28
C LEU A 18 -14.78 -9.97 2.20
N GLY A 19 -14.64 -11.13 1.55
CA GLY A 19 -15.69 -12.15 1.50
C GLY A 19 -16.75 -11.94 0.41
N ALA A 20 -16.66 -10.88 -0.38
CA ALA A 20 -17.50 -10.63 -1.55
C ALA A 20 -16.68 -10.74 -2.86
N PRO A 21 -17.33 -10.85 -4.03
CA PRO A 21 -16.67 -10.64 -5.32
C PRO A 21 -15.98 -9.29 -5.36
N ASP A 22 -14.76 -9.27 -5.86
CA ASP A 22 -13.89 -8.09 -5.83
C ASP A 22 -13.24 -7.90 -7.20
N PRO A 23 -13.72 -6.93 -7.99
CA PRO A 23 -13.22 -6.73 -9.36
C PRO A 23 -11.73 -6.35 -9.40
N THR A 24 -11.19 -5.72 -8.35
CA THR A 24 -9.77 -5.43 -8.26
C THR A 24 -8.95 -6.72 -8.16
N LEU A 25 -9.38 -7.70 -7.36
CA LEU A 25 -8.69 -8.99 -7.25
C LEU A 25 -8.83 -9.83 -8.50
N ASP A 26 -9.97 -9.75 -9.19
CA ASP A 26 -10.17 -10.43 -10.48
C ASP A 26 -9.22 -9.85 -11.54
N GLU A 27 -9.06 -8.53 -11.60
CA GLU A 27 -8.13 -7.86 -12.50
C GLU A 27 -6.66 -8.19 -12.17
N ILE A 28 -6.29 -8.25 -10.89
CA ILE A 28 -4.97 -8.70 -10.45
C ILE A 28 -4.70 -10.15 -10.91
N ALA A 29 -5.72 -11.01 -10.86
CA ALA A 29 -5.61 -12.38 -11.36
C ALA A 29 -5.42 -12.44 -12.88
N ASP A 30 -6.07 -11.55 -13.64
CA ASP A 30 -5.87 -11.43 -15.09
C ASP A 30 -4.44 -10.98 -15.43
N LEU A 31 -3.92 -9.98 -14.73
CA LEU A 31 -2.55 -9.51 -14.89
C LEU A 31 -1.52 -10.61 -14.56
N TYR A 32 -1.76 -11.37 -13.49
CA TYR A 32 -0.93 -12.52 -13.13
C TYR A 32 -0.95 -13.59 -14.25
N ARG A 33 -2.12 -13.91 -14.78
CA ARG A 33 -2.26 -14.88 -15.90
C ARG A 33 -1.59 -14.39 -17.19
N ALA A 34 -1.52 -13.08 -17.39
CA ALA A 34 -0.79 -12.45 -18.49
C ALA A 34 0.74 -12.47 -18.30
N GLY A 35 1.25 -13.03 -17.19
CA GLY A 35 2.68 -13.14 -16.90
C GLY A 35 3.31 -11.89 -16.33
N ILE A 36 2.51 -10.95 -15.83
CA ILE A 36 3.01 -9.76 -15.12
C ILE A 36 3.41 -10.15 -13.69
N GLY A 37 4.57 -9.71 -13.25
CA GLY A 37 5.06 -9.89 -11.88
C GLY A 37 4.35 -8.94 -10.92
N VAL A 38 3.14 -9.31 -10.46
CA VAL A 38 2.35 -8.48 -9.54
C VAL A 38 2.76 -8.73 -8.09
N VAL A 39 2.96 -7.64 -7.35
CA VAL A 39 3.12 -7.62 -5.88
C VAL A 39 1.93 -6.84 -5.31
N LEU A 40 1.16 -7.47 -4.44
CA LEU A 40 0.01 -6.85 -3.79
C LEU A 40 0.39 -6.43 -2.36
N VAL A 41 0.35 -5.12 -2.07
CA VAL A 41 0.49 -4.59 -0.71
C VAL A 41 -0.87 -4.13 -0.23
N HIS A 42 -1.33 -4.64 0.91
CA HIS A 42 -2.68 -4.33 1.37
C HIS A 42 -2.70 -3.47 2.63
N GLY A 43 -3.81 -2.75 2.82
CA GLY A 43 -4.14 -2.10 4.07
C GLY A 43 -5.09 -2.95 4.94
N GLY A 44 -5.74 -2.31 5.91
CA GLY A 44 -6.71 -2.96 6.80
C GLY A 44 -7.26 -2.00 7.87
N GLY A 45 -7.08 -0.70 7.67
CA GLY A 45 -7.47 0.33 8.64
C GLY A 45 -8.87 0.19 9.21
N PRO A 46 -9.94 0.07 8.40
CA PRO A 46 -11.30 -0.10 8.90
C PRO A 46 -11.50 -1.34 9.79
N MET A 47 -10.83 -2.45 9.46
CA MET A 47 -10.90 -3.69 10.24
C MET A 47 -10.13 -3.57 11.56
N ILE A 48 -8.97 -2.90 11.54
CA ILE A 48 -8.23 -2.57 12.75
C ILE A 48 -9.09 -1.67 13.66
N ASP A 49 -9.70 -0.61 13.10
CA ASP A 49 -10.55 0.31 13.85
C ASP A 49 -11.76 -0.41 14.49
N ALA A 50 -12.38 -1.33 13.78
CA ALA A 50 -13.49 -2.13 14.28
C ALA A 50 -13.06 -3.02 15.44
N GLU A 51 -11.92 -3.70 15.32
CA GLU A 51 -11.42 -4.62 16.34
C GLU A 51 -10.94 -3.89 17.60
N LEU A 52 -10.26 -2.74 17.45
CA LEU A 52 -9.87 -1.90 18.59
C LEU A 52 -11.09 -1.39 19.36
N ARG A 53 -12.14 -0.97 18.64
CA ARG A 53 -13.41 -0.57 19.28
C ARG A 53 -14.06 -1.73 20.04
N ALA A 54 -14.11 -2.91 19.43
CA ALA A 54 -14.68 -4.10 20.06
C ALA A 54 -13.92 -4.50 21.33
N GLY A 55 -12.58 -4.32 21.31
CA GLY A 55 -11.71 -4.55 22.48
C GLY A 55 -11.68 -3.40 23.48
N SER A 56 -12.42 -2.30 23.28
CA SER A 56 -12.35 -1.08 24.10
C SER A 56 -10.95 -0.48 24.21
N ILE A 57 -10.11 -0.67 23.18
CA ILE A 57 -8.78 -0.10 23.09
C ILE A 57 -8.88 1.30 22.50
N GLY A 58 -8.27 2.28 23.18
CA GLY A 58 -8.23 3.68 22.75
C GLY A 58 -7.60 3.85 21.37
N GLN A 59 -8.10 4.80 20.59
CA GLN A 59 -7.60 5.08 19.26
C GLN A 59 -7.24 6.56 19.15
N THR A 60 -5.99 6.85 18.82
CA THR A 60 -5.48 8.19 18.57
C THR A 60 -4.78 8.23 17.22
N ARG A 61 -4.92 9.33 16.50
CA ARG A 61 -4.18 9.60 15.26
C ARG A 61 -3.46 10.94 15.39
N ILE A 62 -2.25 10.99 14.84
CA ILE A 62 -1.44 12.23 14.73
C ILE A 62 -1.00 12.31 13.26
N ALA A 63 -1.27 13.43 12.61
CA ALA A 63 -0.99 13.63 11.18
C ALA A 63 -1.52 12.48 10.29
N GLY A 64 -2.71 11.94 10.62
CA GLY A 64 -3.34 10.82 9.91
C GLY A 64 -2.78 9.43 10.26
N LEU A 65 -1.64 9.34 10.96
CA LEU A 65 -1.03 8.08 11.38
C LEU A 65 -1.63 7.59 12.71
N ARG A 66 -1.84 6.28 12.83
CA ARG A 66 -2.34 5.67 14.06
C ARG A 66 -1.24 5.61 15.11
N VAL A 67 -1.42 6.25 16.25
CA VAL A 67 -0.60 5.98 17.43
C VAL A 67 -0.84 4.51 17.85
N THR A 68 0.24 3.74 17.96
CA THR A 68 0.16 2.29 18.16
C THR A 68 0.90 1.91 19.42
N ASP A 69 0.17 1.73 20.52
CA ASP A 69 0.70 1.14 21.75
C ASP A 69 0.79 -0.39 21.66
N ALA A 70 1.33 -1.07 22.67
CA ALA A 70 1.52 -2.51 22.63
C ALA A 70 0.21 -3.32 22.47
N PRO A 71 -0.91 -2.99 23.15
CA PRO A 71 -2.20 -3.62 22.89
C PRO A 71 -2.69 -3.40 21.47
N SER A 72 -2.56 -2.19 20.94
CA SER A 72 -2.92 -1.86 19.56
C SER A 72 -2.06 -2.60 18.56
N LEU A 73 -0.76 -2.74 18.80
CA LEU A 73 0.14 -3.49 17.93
C LEU A 73 -0.30 -4.95 17.76
N THR A 74 -0.66 -5.61 18.87
CA THR A 74 -1.17 -7.00 18.84
C THR A 74 -2.42 -7.12 17.93
N VAL A 75 -3.32 -6.15 17.99
CA VAL A 75 -4.50 -6.11 17.11
C VAL A 75 -4.09 -5.86 15.66
N VAL A 76 -3.19 -4.91 15.42
CA VAL A 76 -2.68 -4.57 14.07
C VAL A 76 -2.06 -5.80 13.40
N GLU A 77 -1.14 -6.50 14.08
CA GLU A 77 -0.51 -7.70 13.52
C GLU A 77 -1.53 -8.79 13.21
N ARG A 78 -2.42 -9.09 14.15
CA ARG A 78 -3.46 -10.11 13.96
C ARG A 78 -4.37 -9.77 12.77
N ILE A 79 -4.82 -8.53 12.65
CA ILE A 79 -5.70 -8.11 11.57
C ILE A 79 -4.96 -8.08 10.24
N LEU A 80 -3.80 -7.46 10.18
CA LEU A 80 -3.05 -7.34 8.93
C LEU A 80 -2.47 -8.69 8.48
N CYS A 81 -1.71 -9.38 9.33
CA CYS A 81 -0.95 -10.57 8.91
C CYS A 81 -1.81 -11.84 8.83
N ALA A 82 -2.88 -11.95 9.65
CA ALA A 82 -3.72 -13.13 9.68
C ALA A 82 -5.07 -12.90 8.99
N THR A 83 -5.86 -11.92 9.41
CA THR A 83 -7.24 -11.78 8.94
C THR A 83 -7.29 -11.31 7.49
N VAL A 84 -6.74 -10.13 7.21
CA VAL A 84 -6.81 -9.50 5.88
C VAL A 84 -5.92 -10.25 4.90
N ASN A 85 -4.64 -10.43 5.24
CA ASN A 85 -3.67 -11.09 4.37
C ASN A 85 -4.19 -12.45 3.87
N LYS A 86 -4.63 -13.32 4.78
CA LYS A 86 -5.08 -14.67 4.42
C LYS A 86 -6.45 -14.67 3.74
N ALA A 87 -7.30 -13.66 3.96
CA ALA A 87 -8.54 -13.50 3.19
C ALA A 87 -8.23 -13.17 1.72
N LEU A 88 -7.31 -12.25 1.47
CA LEU A 88 -6.87 -11.89 0.10
C LEU A 88 -6.19 -13.08 -0.60
N VAL A 89 -5.32 -13.81 0.10
CA VAL A 89 -4.68 -15.03 -0.45
C VAL A 89 -5.74 -16.05 -0.86
N ARG A 90 -6.77 -16.31 -0.03
CA ARG A 90 -7.86 -17.24 -0.38
C ARG A 90 -8.68 -16.76 -1.58
N ALA A 91 -8.97 -15.45 -1.66
CA ALA A 91 -9.71 -14.88 -2.77
C ALA A 91 -8.93 -15.01 -4.09
N LEU A 92 -7.64 -14.69 -4.09
CA LEU A 92 -6.75 -14.87 -5.25
C LEU A 92 -6.58 -16.35 -5.63
N ALA A 93 -6.46 -17.25 -4.65
CA ALA A 93 -6.39 -18.69 -4.90
C ALA A 93 -7.67 -19.20 -5.58
N ARG A 94 -8.86 -18.71 -5.18
CA ARG A 94 -10.12 -19.03 -5.87
C ARG A 94 -10.13 -18.56 -7.32
N ALA A 95 -9.43 -17.47 -7.64
CA ALA A 95 -9.23 -16.98 -8.99
C ALA A 95 -8.08 -17.67 -9.75
N GLY A 96 -7.49 -18.75 -9.19
CA GLY A 96 -6.42 -19.54 -9.83
C GLY A 96 -5.01 -18.95 -9.70
N VAL A 97 -4.81 -17.95 -8.83
CA VAL A 97 -3.51 -17.32 -8.57
C VAL A 97 -2.75 -18.08 -7.50
N LYS A 98 -1.47 -18.38 -7.74
CA LYS A 98 -0.57 -18.90 -6.71
C LYS A 98 -0.10 -17.78 -5.78
N ALA A 99 -0.98 -17.31 -4.91
CA ALA A 99 -0.68 -16.21 -3.99
C ALA A 99 0.02 -16.71 -2.71
N VAL A 100 1.03 -15.97 -2.25
CA VAL A 100 1.73 -16.21 -0.99
C VAL A 100 1.61 -14.98 -0.09
N GLY A 101 0.98 -15.15 1.06
CA GLY A 101 0.82 -14.09 2.05
C GLY A 101 1.98 -14.04 3.03
N ILE A 102 2.64 -12.89 3.07
CA ILE A 102 3.76 -12.56 3.95
C ILE A 102 3.55 -11.19 4.59
N SER A 103 4.38 -10.84 5.54
CA SER A 103 4.51 -9.50 6.11
C SER A 103 5.90 -8.95 5.84
N GLY A 104 6.13 -7.69 6.10
CA GLY A 104 7.45 -7.09 6.01
C GLY A 104 8.47 -7.68 7.00
N GLN A 105 8.02 -8.39 8.03
CA GLN A 105 8.89 -9.06 9.00
C GLN A 105 9.56 -10.31 8.42
N ASP A 106 8.87 -10.99 7.47
CA ASP A 106 9.34 -12.26 6.92
C ASP A 106 10.68 -12.05 6.18
N GLY A 107 11.68 -12.81 6.59
CA GLY A 107 13.05 -12.66 6.09
C GLY A 107 13.72 -11.33 6.43
N GLY A 108 13.16 -10.54 7.35
CA GLY A 108 13.65 -9.17 7.63
C GLY A 108 13.50 -8.24 6.42
N MET A 109 12.51 -8.51 5.58
CA MET A 109 12.30 -7.84 4.29
C MET A 109 12.08 -6.34 4.42
N MET A 110 11.30 -5.89 5.40
CA MET A 110 11.11 -4.48 5.71
C MET A 110 11.68 -4.16 7.10
N ARG A 111 12.71 -3.34 7.14
CA ARG A 111 13.29 -2.82 8.38
C ARG A 111 12.93 -1.37 8.53
N ALA A 112 12.44 -0.99 9.67
CA ALA A 112 11.98 0.36 9.93
C ALA A 112 12.46 0.87 11.30
N ASP A 113 12.66 2.18 11.36
CA ASP A 113 12.90 2.88 12.62
C ASP A 113 11.58 3.38 13.20
N TYR A 114 11.56 3.72 14.50
CA TYR A 114 10.38 4.27 15.15
C TYR A 114 10.02 5.65 14.58
N ALA A 115 8.78 5.78 14.11
CA ALA A 115 8.28 7.02 13.53
C ALA A 115 7.88 8.05 14.59
N GLN A 116 8.04 9.31 14.20
CA GLN A 116 7.54 10.46 14.95
C GLN A 116 6.64 11.32 14.05
N ALA A 117 5.67 12.00 14.63
CA ALA A 117 4.86 12.99 13.94
C ALA A 117 4.62 14.19 14.88
N GLU A 118 4.78 15.41 14.37
CA GLU A 118 4.63 16.66 15.14
C GLU A 118 5.48 16.67 16.42
N GLY A 119 6.70 16.12 16.36
CA GLY A 119 7.61 16.01 17.50
C GLY A 119 7.17 15.04 18.60
N ARG A 120 6.16 14.18 18.34
CA ARG A 120 5.64 13.21 19.29
C ARG A 120 5.92 11.77 18.81
N SER A 121 6.20 10.88 19.74
CA SER A 121 6.29 9.44 19.47
C SER A 121 4.92 8.90 19.05
N LEU A 122 4.92 8.02 18.07
CA LEU A 122 3.74 7.28 17.63
C LEU A 122 3.65 5.88 18.23
N GLY A 123 4.55 5.53 19.15
CA GLY A 123 4.66 4.17 19.69
C GLY A 123 5.25 3.21 18.66
N PHE A 124 4.67 2.03 18.51
CA PHE A 124 5.13 0.98 17.58
C PHE A 124 4.71 1.27 16.13
N VAL A 125 5.02 2.46 15.65
CA VAL A 125 4.84 2.84 14.24
C VAL A 125 6.21 2.95 13.59
N GLY A 126 6.35 2.30 12.43
CA GLY A 126 7.57 2.36 11.64
C GLY A 126 7.53 3.48 10.61
N ASP A 127 8.64 4.21 10.46
CA ASP A 127 8.89 5.07 9.32
C ASP A 127 9.31 4.21 8.11
N VAL A 128 9.45 4.86 6.94
CA VAL A 128 9.66 4.15 5.68
C VAL A 128 10.88 3.24 5.75
N PRO A 129 10.68 1.93 5.62
CA PRO A 129 11.71 0.96 5.89
C PRO A 129 12.75 0.86 4.79
N LEU A 130 13.90 0.33 5.16
CA LEU A 130 14.79 -0.31 4.18
C LEU A 130 14.12 -1.60 3.71
N VAL A 131 14.02 -1.81 2.40
CA VAL A 131 13.41 -3.00 1.81
C VAL A 131 14.48 -3.88 1.15
N ASP A 132 14.63 -5.10 1.68
CA ASP A 132 15.36 -6.17 0.99
C ASP A 132 14.40 -6.93 0.07
N THR A 133 14.62 -6.82 -1.22
CA THR A 133 13.72 -7.41 -2.23
C THR A 133 13.97 -8.88 -2.52
N ALA A 134 14.96 -9.52 -1.89
CA ALA A 134 15.37 -10.90 -2.22
C ALA A 134 14.22 -11.91 -2.09
N LEU A 135 13.43 -11.82 -1.00
CA LEU A 135 12.27 -12.69 -0.80
C LEU A 135 11.20 -12.46 -1.87
N ILE A 136 10.84 -11.20 -2.14
CA ILE A 136 9.82 -10.84 -3.15
C ILE A 136 10.25 -11.35 -4.53
N GLN A 137 11.49 -11.08 -4.93
CA GLN A 137 12.03 -11.53 -6.22
C GLN A 137 12.06 -13.04 -6.34
N THR A 138 12.36 -13.75 -5.25
CA THR A 138 12.37 -15.22 -5.23
C THR A 138 10.96 -15.77 -5.46
N LEU A 139 9.95 -15.21 -4.79
CA LEU A 139 8.55 -15.60 -4.99
C LEU A 139 8.08 -15.32 -6.43
N LEU A 140 8.39 -14.13 -6.96
CA LEU A 140 8.03 -13.77 -8.34
C LEU A 140 8.69 -14.71 -9.37
N ARG A 141 9.99 -15.01 -9.23
CA ARG A 141 10.70 -15.95 -10.11
C ARG A 141 10.14 -17.38 -10.04
N ALA A 142 9.65 -17.78 -8.86
CA ALA A 142 8.99 -19.08 -8.67
C ALA A 142 7.53 -19.11 -9.14
N GLY A 143 7.03 -18.01 -9.73
CA GLY A 143 5.67 -17.90 -10.26
C GLY A 143 4.61 -17.71 -9.17
N PHE A 144 4.96 -17.20 -8.01
CA PHE A 144 4.02 -16.80 -6.95
C PHE A 144 3.73 -15.30 -7.01
N LEU A 145 2.52 -14.92 -6.57
CA LEU A 145 2.13 -13.53 -6.31
C LEU A 145 2.27 -13.24 -4.82
N PRO A 146 3.23 -12.36 -4.41
CA PRO A 146 3.36 -11.93 -3.02
C PRO A 146 2.19 -11.03 -2.61
N VAL A 147 1.54 -11.34 -1.48
CA VAL A 147 0.54 -10.51 -0.80
C VAL A 147 1.16 -10.04 0.52
N ILE A 148 1.44 -8.75 0.64
CA ILE A 148 2.30 -8.22 1.71
C ILE A 148 1.50 -7.39 2.69
N ALA A 149 1.53 -7.78 3.97
CA ALA A 149 1.03 -6.99 5.08
C ALA A 149 2.09 -5.93 5.48
N PRO A 150 1.69 -4.66 5.70
CA PRO A 150 2.62 -3.56 5.99
C PRO A 150 3.02 -3.53 7.47
N VAL A 151 3.61 -4.61 7.94
CA VAL A 151 4.21 -4.73 9.27
C VAL A 151 5.70 -4.97 9.08
N ALA A 152 6.53 -4.04 9.54
CA ALA A 152 7.99 -4.12 9.47
C ALA A 152 8.58 -4.67 10.77
N VAL A 153 9.88 -4.86 10.79
CA VAL A 153 10.64 -5.23 12.00
C VAL A 153 11.69 -4.17 12.30
N ASP A 154 11.78 -3.80 13.58
CA ASP A 154 12.98 -3.20 14.14
C ASP A 154 13.88 -4.31 14.66
N LEU A 155 15.07 -4.46 14.06
CA LEU A 155 16.00 -5.53 14.43
C LEU A 155 16.73 -5.26 15.74
N GLU A 156 16.80 -4.02 16.19
CA GLU A 156 17.48 -3.66 17.44
C GLU A 156 16.63 -4.03 18.65
N SER A 157 15.36 -3.61 18.66
CA SER A 157 14.40 -3.94 19.74
C SER A 157 13.70 -5.28 19.54
N VAL A 158 13.88 -5.93 18.37
CA VAL A 158 13.15 -7.15 17.98
C VAL A 158 11.63 -6.94 18.03
N SER A 159 11.18 -5.74 17.68
CA SER A 159 9.77 -5.35 17.72
C SER A 159 9.16 -5.30 16.34
N ALA A 160 7.89 -5.69 16.23
CA ALA A 160 7.08 -5.38 15.08
C ALA A 160 6.73 -3.89 15.04
N LEU A 161 6.69 -3.31 13.85
CA LEU A 161 6.30 -1.92 13.64
C LEU A 161 5.16 -1.83 12.62
N ASN A 162 4.08 -1.16 13.01
CA ASN A 162 2.96 -0.82 12.13
C ASN A 162 3.39 0.24 11.12
N VAL A 163 3.43 -0.10 9.84
CA VAL A 163 3.79 0.85 8.77
C VAL A 163 2.54 1.27 8.01
N ASN A 164 2.46 2.54 7.61
CA ASN A 164 1.41 2.97 6.70
C ASN A 164 1.50 2.20 5.37
N ALA A 165 0.39 1.64 4.90
CA ALA A 165 0.37 0.77 3.74
C ALA A 165 0.77 1.47 2.42
N ASP A 166 0.49 2.78 2.29
CA ASP A 166 0.92 3.56 1.13
C ASP A 166 2.44 3.76 1.15
N ASN A 167 3.02 4.03 2.33
CA ASN A 167 4.46 4.17 2.52
C ASN A 167 5.18 2.83 2.28
N ALA A 168 4.69 1.74 2.86
CA ALA A 168 5.26 0.40 2.66
C ALA A 168 5.24 0.00 1.18
N ALA A 169 4.12 0.22 0.49
CA ALA A 169 3.98 -0.11 -0.92
C ALA A 169 4.88 0.74 -1.81
N GLY A 170 5.00 2.05 -1.52
CA GLY A 170 5.92 2.94 -2.22
C GLY A 170 7.37 2.51 -2.06
N ALA A 171 7.80 2.20 -0.82
CA ALA A 171 9.16 1.72 -0.55
C ALA A 171 9.45 0.39 -1.28
N ILE A 172 8.51 -0.56 -1.29
CA ILE A 172 8.63 -1.82 -2.02
C ILE A 172 8.72 -1.57 -3.53
N ALA A 173 7.86 -0.69 -4.08
CA ALA A 173 7.84 -0.38 -5.51
C ALA A 173 9.16 0.24 -5.96
N GLY A 174 9.69 1.18 -5.18
CA GLY A 174 10.98 1.79 -5.47
C GLY A 174 12.14 0.80 -5.38
N ALA A 175 12.22 0.01 -4.30
CA ALA A 175 13.28 -0.98 -4.11
C ALA A 175 13.28 -2.07 -5.20
N LEU A 176 12.10 -2.44 -5.71
CA LEU A 176 11.94 -3.37 -6.83
C LEU A 176 12.22 -2.72 -8.19
N GLN A 177 12.38 -1.40 -8.26
CA GLN A 177 12.40 -0.63 -9.52
C GLN A 177 11.20 -1.02 -10.40
N ALA A 178 10.01 -0.99 -9.81
CA ALA A 178 8.79 -1.42 -10.46
C ALA A 178 8.50 -0.59 -11.73
N ASP A 179 7.98 -1.23 -12.77
CA ASP A 179 7.55 -0.54 -14.00
C ASP A 179 6.36 0.39 -13.72
N ALA A 180 5.50 0.00 -12.76
CA ALA A 180 4.47 0.87 -12.23
C ALA A 180 4.16 0.55 -10.76
N TYR A 181 3.86 1.59 -10.00
CA TYR A 181 3.20 1.57 -8.70
C TYR A 181 1.79 2.10 -8.85
N VAL A 182 0.79 1.29 -8.55
CA VAL A 182 -0.63 1.67 -8.66
C VAL A 182 -1.27 1.67 -7.28
N VAL A 183 -1.83 2.81 -6.91
CA VAL A 183 -2.57 3.00 -5.65
C VAL A 183 -4.05 2.96 -5.95
N ILE A 184 -4.73 1.91 -5.46
CA ILE A 184 -6.19 1.80 -5.55
C ILE A 184 -6.83 2.54 -4.38
N THR A 185 -7.77 3.42 -4.69
CA THR A 185 -8.51 4.23 -3.72
C THR A 185 -9.99 4.33 -4.12
N ASN A 186 -10.78 5.11 -3.39
CA ASN A 186 -12.21 5.32 -3.62
C ASN A 186 -12.53 6.48 -4.58
N VAL A 187 -11.51 7.07 -5.20
CA VAL A 187 -11.67 8.16 -6.18
C VAL A 187 -10.93 7.80 -7.47
N ALA A 188 -11.55 8.05 -8.60
CA ALA A 188 -10.97 7.74 -9.91
C ALA A 188 -9.74 8.61 -10.25
N ARG A 189 -9.66 9.81 -9.69
CA ARG A 189 -8.54 10.75 -9.83
C ARG A 189 -8.34 11.54 -8.54
N VAL A 190 -7.13 12.01 -8.34
CA VAL A 190 -6.84 13.03 -7.34
C VAL A 190 -7.53 14.33 -7.73
N LEU A 191 -8.32 14.91 -6.84
CA LEU A 191 -9.01 16.18 -7.07
C LEU A 191 -8.15 17.33 -6.52
N ARG A 192 -8.04 18.40 -7.30
CA ARG A 192 -7.42 19.65 -6.83
C ARG A 192 -8.32 20.35 -5.80
N ASP A 193 -9.63 20.25 -5.97
CA ASP A 193 -10.65 20.74 -5.04
C ASP A 193 -11.64 19.61 -4.75
N LEU A 194 -11.75 19.20 -3.50
CA LEU A 194 -12.67 18.14 -3.07
C LEU A 194 -14.15 18.47 -3.29
N ALA A 195 -14.48 19.77 -3.36
CA ALA A 195 -15.84 20.24 -3.63
C ALA A 195 -16.20 20.23 -5.13
N ASP A 196 -15.19 20.16 -6.02
CA ASP A 196 -15.38 20.15 -7.46
C ASP A 196 -14.92 18.82 -8.09
N PRO A 197 -15.84 17.89 -8.39
CA PRO A 197 -15.50 16.63 -9.08
C PRO A 197 -14.84 16.81 -10.46
N ALA A 198 -14.99 17.97 -11.10
CA ALA A 198 -14.36 18.27 -12.39
C ALA A 198 -12.88 18.67 -12.23
N SER A 199 -12.40 18.96 -11.03
CA SER A 199 -11.01 19.33 -10.72
C SER A 199 -10.02 18.16 -10.77
N GLY A 200 -10.44 16.99 -11.27
CA GLY A 200 -9.65 15.78 -11.35
C GLY A 200 -8.38 15.94 -12.19
N LEU A 201 -7.23 15.69 -11.58
CA LEU A 201 -5.92 15.78 -12.21
C LEU A 201 -5.60 14.50 -12.97
N SER A 202 -5.19 14.59 -14.24
CA SER A 202 -4.63 13.44 -14.98
C SER A 202 -3.15 13.24 -14.70
N HIS A 203 -2.42 14.34 -14.49
CA HIS A 203 -0.99 14.36 -14.16
C HIS A 203 -0.73 15.42 -13.10
N ILE A 204 0.30 15.18 -12.29
CA ILE A 204 0.82 16.15 -11.33
C ILE A 204 2.34 15.94 -11.21
N THR A 205 3.11 17.03 -11.26
CA THR A 205 4.56 16.93 -11.02
C THR A 205 4.86 16.71 -9.54
N ALA A 206 6.02 16.13 -9.24
CA ALA A 206 6.47 15.94 -7.87
C ALA A 206 6.54 17.27 -7.10
N ALA A 207 6.93 18.36 -7.76
CA ALA A 207 6.98 19.69 -7.17
C ALA A 207 5.59 20.24 -6.84
N GLU A 208 4.63 20.13 -7.77
CA GLU A 208 3.23 20.53 -7.53
C GLU A 208 2.59 19.70 -6.43
N ALA A 209 2.81 18.36 -6.44
CA ALA A 209 2.30 17.46 -5.43
C ALA A 209 2.80 17.83 -4.03
N SER A 210 4.09 18.19 -3.89
CA SER A 210 4.68 18.66 -2.64
C SER A 210 4.06 19.98 -2.20
N GLY A 211 3.91 20.93 -3.12
CA GLY A 211 3.27 22.22 -2.82
C GLY A 211 1.82 22.09 -2.32
N LEU A 212 1.02 21.19 -2.94
CA LEU A 212 -0.36 20.92 -2.52
C LEU A 212 -0.48 20.13 -1.21
N ILE A 213 0.59 19.45 -0.79
CA ILE A 213 0.70 18.89 0.57
C ILE A 213 0.99 20.01 1.58
N ASP A 214 1.92 20.90 1.26
CA ASP A 214 2.39 21.96 2.17
C ASP A 214 1.32 23.03 2.41
N ASP A 215 0.49 23.35 1.41
CA ASP A 215 -0.64 24.28 1.53
C ASP A 215 -1.91 23.66 2.14
N GLY A 216 -1.89 22.33 2.40
CA GLY A 216 -2.99 21.61 3.03
C GLY A 216 -4.09 21.14 2.07
N THR A 217 -3.97 21.36 0.78
CA THR A 217 -4.93 20.87 -0.24
C THR A 217 -5.00 19.35 -0.21
N PHE A 218 -3.86 18.68 -0.13
CA PHE A 218 -3.79 17.24 0.04
C PHE A 218 -3.62 16.88 1.52
N ALA A 219 -4.74 16.77 2.21
CA ALA A 219 -4.80 16.41 3.63
C ALA A 219 -5.21 14.94 3.84
N ASP A 220 -5.30 14.53 5.08
CA ASP A 220 -5.85 13.26 5.58
C ASP A 220 -5.42 12.04 4.77
N GLY A 221 -6.40 11.29 4.25
CA GLY A 221 -6.17 10.03 3.53
C GLY A 221 -5.48 10.17 2.17
N MET A 222 -5.45 11.35 1.53
CA MET A 222 -4.76 11.58 0.25
C MET A 222 -3.26 11.82 0.46
N ARG A 223 -2.88 12.56 1.49
CA ARG A 223 -1.48 12.88 1.80
C ARG A 223 -0.55 11.65 1.82
N PRO A 224 -0.84 10.57 2.58
CA PRO A 224 0.04 9.39 2.57
C PRO A 224 0.15 8.71 1.20
N LYS A 225 -0.92 8.74 0.36
CA LYS A 225 -0.89 8.18 -0.99
C LYS A 225 0.07 8.94 -1.90
N ILE A 226 0.01 10.26 -1.87
CA ILE A 226 0.93 11.12 -2.62
C ILE A 226 2.36 10.93 -2.11
N LEU A 227 2.59 10.94 -0.79
CA LEU A 227 3.92 10.73 -0.22
C LEU A 227 4.50 9.36 -0.59
N GLY A 228 3.69 8.30 -0.52
CA GLY A 228 4.11 6.95 -0.93
C GLY A 228 4.44 6.88 -2.43
N ALA A 229 3.68 7.59 -3.27
CA ALA A 229 3.94 7.66 -4.71
C ALA A 229 5.23 8.44 -5.03
N LEU A 230 5.46 9.57 -4.37
CA LEU A 230 6.69 10.35 -4.48
C LEU A 230 7.91 9.54 -4.01
N ASP A 231 7.78 8.80 -2.91
CA ASP A 231 8.84 7.95 -2.39
C ASP A 231 9.17 6.80 -3.35
N ALA A 232 8.15 6.17 -3.95
CA ALA A 232 8.33 5.14 -4.96
C ALA A 232 9.16 5.63 -6.15
N LEU A 233 8.84 6.81 -6.69
CA LEU A 233 9.58 7.42 -7.80
C LEU A 233 11.01 7.76 -7.40
N ARG A 234 11.22 8.40 -6.23
CA ARG A 234 12.56 8.74 -5.74
C ARG A 234 13.47 7.52 -5.58
N ARG A 235 12.89 6.37 -5.20
CA ARG A 235 13.62 5.10 -5.00
C ARG A 235 13.78 4.29 -6.27
N GLY A 236 13.19 4.70 -7.41
CA GLY A 236 13.44 4.08 -8.71
C GLY A 236 12.26 3.38 -9.38
N ALA A 237 11.04 3.47 -8.85
CA ALA A 237 9.84 3.08 -9.61
C ALA A 237 9.71 4.01 -10.84
N ARG A 238 9.30 3.45 -11.98
CA ARG A 238 9.23 4.22 -13.24
C ARG A 238 7.99 5.09 -13.35
N ARG A 239 6.87 4.62 -12.80
CA ARG A 239 5.58 5.30 -12.80
C ARG A 239 4.91 5.13 -11.45
N ALA A 240 4.16 6.16 -11.01
CA ALA A 240 3.30 6.09 -9.84
C ALA A 240 1.93 6.67 -10.19
N ILE A 241 0.86 5.88 -10.01
CA ILE A 241 -0.48 6.20 -10.48
C ILE A 241 -1.48 5.97 -9.34
N ILE A 242 -2.36 6.94 -9.12
CA ILE A 242 -3.49 6.84 -8.18
C ILE A 242 -4.77 6.71 -8.99
N THR A 243 -5.59 5.68 -8.72
CA THR A 243 -6.82 5.40 -9.45
C THR A 243 -7.90 4.83 -8.53
N GLY A 244 -9.12 4.75 -9.04
CA GLY A 244 -10.26 4.14 -8.37
C GLY A 244 -10.21 2.61 -8.30
N ALA A 245 -11.31 2.02 -7.84
CA ALA A 245 -11.47 0.57 -7.70
C ALA A 245 -12.55 0.01 -8.66
N GLU A 246 -12.87 0.75 -9.72
CA GLU A 246 -13.80 0.31 -10.75
C GLU A 246 -13.23 -0.90 -11.50
N VAL A 247 -14.12 -1.65 -12.16
CA VAL A 247 -13.71 -2.76 -13.02
C VAL A 247 -12.75 -2.27 -14.10
N GLY A 248 -11.58 -2.90 -14.22
CA GLY A 248 -10.56 -2.54 -15.21
C GLY A 248 -9.72 -1.30 -14.85
N ALA A 249 -9.82 -0.81 -13.61
CA ALA A 249 -9.14 0.42 -13.16
C ALA A 249 -7.61 0.34 -13.27
N ILE A 250 -7.00 -0.82 -12.99
CA ILE A 250 -5.54 -0.99 -13.08
C ILE A 250 -5.08 -0.93 -14.53
N ALA A 251 -5.76 -1.66 -15.43
CA ALA A 251 -5.44 -1.64 -16.85
C ALA A 251 -5.64 -0.26 -17.45
N ALA A 252 -6.73 0.42 -17.10
CA ALA A 252 -7.00 1.79 -17.51
C ALA A 252 -5.92 2.77 -17.00
N ALA A 253 -5.48 2.63 -15.74
CA ALA A 253 -4.41 3.42 -15.15
C ALA A 253 -3.08 3.21 -15.90
N LEU A 254 -2.74 1.97 -16.21
CA LEU A 254 -1.54 1.65 -17.00
C LEU A 254 -1.62 2.24 -18.43
N ALA A 255 -2.83 2.42 -18.98
CA ALA A 255 -3.10 3.06 -20.26
C ALA A 255 -3.23 4.60 -20.19
N GLY A 256 -3.07 5.22 -19.02
CA GLY A 256 -3.09 6.68 -18.85
C GLY A 256 -4.33 7.27 -18.17
N ALA A 257 -5.22 6.42 -17.61
CA ALA A 257 -6.28 6.87 -16.72
C ALA A 257 -5.75 7.12 -15.30
N GLY A 258 -6.61 7.67 -14.42
CA GLY A 258 -6.21 8.00 -13.06
C GLY A 258 -5.41 9.31 -12.98
N THR A 259 -4.61 9.46 -11.94
CA THR A 259 -3.65 10.56 -11.77
C THR A 259 -2.24 9.99 -11.72
N GLU A 260 -1.42 10.31 -12.71
CA GLU A 260 0.00 9.92 -12.74
C GLU A 260 0.85 11.02 -12.09
N ILE A 261 1.71 10.61 -11.16
CA ILE A 261 2.71 11.49 -10.58
C ILE A 261 3.96 11.36 -11.43
N VAL A 262 4.44 12.49 -11.94
CA VAL A 262 5.62 12.58 -12.80
C VAL A 262 6.76 13.29 -12.07
N ALA A 263 8.01 12.88 -12.38
CA ALA A 263 9.21 13.44 -11.76
C ALA A 263 9.42 14.92 -12.10
#